data_f73069738b260226c67ab6caaf34889f
#
_entry.id   f73069738b260226c67ab6caaf34889f
#
_cell.length_a   1.000
_cell.length_b   1.000
_cell.length_c   1.000
_cell.angle_alpha   90.00
_cell.angle_beta   90.00
_cell.angle_gamma   90.00
#
_symmetry.space_group_name_H-M   'P 1'
#
loop_
_entity.id
_entity.type
_entity.pdbx_description
1 polymer ?
#
loop_
_entity_poly.entity_id
_entity_poly.type
_entity_poly.pdbx_seq_one_letter_code
_entity_poly.pdbx_strand_id
1 'polypeptide(L)'
;MMQALIEILHREQCSLVVRHDGEVSTYGKPGVRDLEHLLKHQPEVLKGALVADKVVGKAAAALMVVGGVAQVYAEVLSEKAVPFLKKAQIPYTYGTLVNAIEEGTGRCPLEAITAPASTPKQAVELLFAHFRQMQARRHLAP
;
A
#
# COMPACT_ATOMS: atom_id res chain seq x y z
N MET A 1 -11.76 14.26 -8.86
CA MET A 1 -10.52 13.54 -9.18
C MET A 1 -10.44 12.18 -8.52
N MET A 2 -10.45 12.12 -7.19
CA MET A 2 -10.43 10.81 -6.51
C MET A 2 -11.63 9.95 -6.88
N GLN A 3 -12.80 10.55 -7.07
CA GLN A 3 -14.01 9.80 -7.44
C GLN A 3 -13.81 8.96 -8.70
N ALA A 4 -13.11 9.49 -9.70
CA ALA A 4 -12.84 8.74 -10.92
C ALA A 4 -11.96 7.52 -10.65
N LEU A 5 -10.98 7.64 -9.74
CA LEU A 5 -10.12 6.51 -9.38
C LEU A 5 -10.90 5.44 -8.60
N ILE A 6 -11.80 5.86 -7.72
CA ILE A 6 -12.64 4.93 -6.97
C ILE A 6 -13.54 4.14 -7.93
N GLU A 7 -14.11 4.80 -8.92
CA GLU A 7 -14.95 4.14 -9.92
C GLU A 7 -14.15 3.11 -10.72
N ILE A 8 -12.92 3.45 -11.10
CA ILE A 8 -12.04 2.52 -11.81
C ILE A 8 -11.72 1.31 -10.92
N LEU A 9 -11.39 1.56 -9.65
CA LEU A 9 -11.08 0.51 -8.70
C LEU A 9 -12.21 -0.52 -8.62
N HIS A 10 -13.46 -0.03 -8.53
CA HIS A 10 -14.63 -0.90 -8.44
C HIS A 10 -14.97 -1.58 -9.76
N ARG A 11 -14.96 -0.82 -10.85
CA ARG A 11 -15.37 -1.32 -12.15
C ARG A 11 -14.42 -2.38 -12.69
N GLU A 12 -13.11 -2.16 -12.56
CA GLU A 12 -12.10 -3.05 -13.12
C GLU A 12 -11.65 -4.11 -12.13
N GLN A 13 -12.13 -4.06 -10.89
CA GLN A 13 -11.78 -5.01 -9.83
C GLN A 13 -10.28 -5.19 -9.66
N CYS A 14 -9.53 -4.12 -9.88
CA CYS A 14 -8.09 -4.11 -9.66
C CYS A 14 -7.78 -3.86 -8.18
N SER A 15 -6.53 -4.03 -7.80
CA SER A 15 -6.09 -3.84 -6.41
C SER A 15 -5.72 -2.40 -6.12
N LEU A 16 -5.19 -1.69 -7.12
CA LEU A 16 -4.58 -0.38 -6.94
C LEU A 16 -4.77 0.45 -8.20
N VAL A 17 -5.12 1.71 -8.02
CA VAL A 17 -5.20 2.70 -9.09
C VAL A 17 -4.34 3.89 -8.69
N VAL A 18 -3.43 4.30 -9.58
CA VAL A 18 -2.52 5.42 -9.34
C VAL A 18 -2.68 6.45 -10.44
N ARG A 19 -2.85 7.71 -10.05
CA ARG A 19 -2.85 8.82 -10.99
C ARG A 19 -1.64 9.70 -10.73
N HIS A 20 -0.81 9.84 -11.76
CA HIS A 20 0.41 10.66 -11.71
C HIS A 20 0.50 11.48 -13.00
N ASP A 21 0.65 12.79 -12.85
CA ASP A 21 0.76 13.72 -14.00
C ASP A 21 -0.33 13.50 -15.06
N GLY A 22 -1.56 13.28 -14.60
CA GLY A 22 -2.70 13.08 -15.48
C GLY A 22 -2.83 11.68 -16.06
N GLU A 23 -1.85 10.83 -15.87
CA GLU A 23 -1.89 9.43 -16.32
C GLU A 23 -2.43 8.54 -15.23
N VAL A 24 -3.33 7.64 -15.59
CA VAL A 24 -3.93 6.68 -14.67
C VAL A 24 -3.44 5.28 -15.01
N SER A 25 -2.92 4.59 -14.01
CA SER A 25 -2.46 3.21 -14.14
C SER A 25 -3.18 2.32 -13.15
N THR A 26 -3.47 1.08 -13.56
CA THR A 26 -4.13 0.09 -12.70
C THR A 26 -3.20 -1.09 -12.48
N TYR A 27 -3.32 -1.71 -11.30
CA TYR A 27 -2.47 -2.82 -10.88
C TYR A 27 -3.34 -3.88 -10.21
N GLY A 28 -2.97 -5.13 -10.38
CA GLY A 28 -3.80 -6.23 -9.91
C GLY A 28 -3.10 -7.26 -9.02
N LYS A 29 -1.87 -7.01 -8.60
CA LYS A 29 -1.17 -7.96 -7.74
C LYS A 29 -1.67 -7.89 -6.30
N PRO A 30 -1.68 -9.02 -5.59
CA PRO A 30 -2.16 -9.05 -4.22
C PRO A 30 -1.23 -8.34 -3.24
N GLY A 31 -1.79 -7.88 -2.12
CA GLY A 31 -1.03 -7.25 -1.06
C GLY A 31 -0.41 -5.94 -1.49
N VAL A 32 0.83 -5.72 -1.11
CA VAL A 32 1.54 -4.47 -1.40
C VAL A 32 2.58 -4.62 -2.51
N ARG A 33 2.47 -5.70 -3.29
CA ARG A 33 3.46 -6.01 -4.34
C ARG A 33 3.66 -4.89 -5.32
N ASP A 34 2.57 -4.29 -5.79
CA ASP A 34 2.65 -3.21 -6.77
C ASP A 34 3.24 -1.94 -6.17
N LEU A 35 2.83 -1.59 -4.94
CA LEU A 35 3.40 -0.42 -4.25
C LEU A 35 4.90 -0.60 -3.99
N GLU A 36 5.30 -1.78 -3.56
CA GLU A 36 6.71 -2.09 -3.30
C GLU A 36 7.52 -1.97 -4.58
N HIS A 37 7.02 -2.54 -5.68
CA HIS A 37 7.67 -2.46 -6.98
C HIS A 37 7.82 -1.02 -7.47
N LEU A 38 6.74 -0.23 -7.35
CA LEU A 38 6.77 1.18 -7.76
C LEU A 38 7.77 1.98 -6.93
N LEU A 39 7.76 1.81 -5.62
CA LEU A 39 8.68 2.55 -4.76
C LEU A 39 10.14 2.20 -5.07
N LYS A 40 10.42 0.94 -5.38
CA LYS A 40 11.77 0.47 -5.63
C LYS A 40 12.29 0.84 -7.03
N HIS A 41 11.43 0.76 -8.05
CA HIS A 41 11.84 0.89 -9.46
C HIS A 41 11.33 2.13 -10.16
N GLN A 42 10.20 2.69 -9.72
CA GLN A 42 9.57 3.85 -10.36
C GLN A 42 9.02 4.81 -9.29
N PRO A 43 9.87 5.27 -8.35
CA PRO A 43 9.37 6.09 -7.23
C PRO A 43 8.72 7.39 -7.69
N GLU A 44 9.07 7.92 -8.84
CA GLU A 44 8.48 9.14 -9.40
C GLU A 44 6.98 8.99 -9.65
N VAL A 45 6.49 7.77 -9.89
CA VAL A 45 5.07 7.52 -10.13
C VAL A 45 4.24 7.75 -8.86
N LEU A 46 4.82 7.47 -7.69
CA LEU A 46 4.13 7.65 -6.41
C LEU A 46 4.22 9.07 -5.89
N LYS A 47 5.27 9.80 -6.21
CA LYS A 47 5.46 11.15 -5.68
C LYS A 47 4.39 12.10 -6.17
N GLY A 48 3.61 12.65 -5.23
CA GLY A 48 2.52 13.55 -5.55
C GLY A 48 1.29 12.89 -6.16
N ALA A 49 1.23 11.56 -6.15
CA ALA A 49 0.17 10.83 -6.81
C ALA A 49 -1.13 10.79 -6.00
N LEU A 50 -2.24 10.62 -6.70
CA LEU A 50 -3.51 10.22 -6.10
C LEU A 50 -3.60 8.69 -6.19
N VAL A 51 -3.95 8.05 -5.09
CA VAL A 51 -3.98 6.59 -5.00
C VAL A 51 -5.33 6.11 -4.49
N ALA A 52 -5.92 5.14 -5.18
CA ALA A 52 -7.07 4.40 -4.68
C ALA A 52 -6.64 2.94 -4.56
N ASP A 53 -6.76 2.39 -3.36
CA ASP A 53 -6.29 1.04 -3.04
C ASP A 53 -7.44 0.23 -2.45
N LYS A 54 -7.49 -1.04 -2.78
CA LYS A 54 -8.52 -1.93 -2.27
C LYS A 54 -8.37 -2.15 -0.77
N VAL A 55 -7.14 -2.34 -0.29
CA VAL A 55 -6.86 -2.61 1.13
C VAL A 55 -5.61 -1.87 1.56
N VAL A 56 -5.72 -1.03 2.58
CA VAL A 56 -4.58 -0.29 3.12
C VAL A 56 -4.37 -0.65 4.58
N GLY A 57 -3.33 -1.42 4.83
CA GLY A 57 -2.82 -1.70 6.16
C GLY A 57 -1.60 -0.84 6.46
N LYS A 58 -0.95 -1.13 7.58
CA LYS A 58 0.25 -0.39 8.01
C LYS A 58 1.36 -0.46 6.94
N ALA A 59 1.54 -1.62 6.31
CA ALA A 59 2.56 -1.81 5.27
C ALA A 59 2.30 -0.91 4.07
N ALA A 60 1.07 -0.92 3.54
CA ALA A 60 0.70 -0.09 2.39
C ALA A 60 0.86 1.39 2.73
N ALA A 61 0.39 1.80 3.91
CA ALA A 61 0.51 3.20 4.35
C ALA A 61 1.96 3.63 4.42
N ALA A 62 2.85 2.78 4.94
CA ALA A 62 4.27 3.07 5.00
C ALA A 62 4.88 3.31 3.62
N LEU A 63 4.55 2.44 2.67
CA LEU A 63 5.03 2.57 1.30
C LEU A 63 4.52 3.86 0.65
N MET A 64 3.26 4.21 0.90
CA MET A 64 2.66 5.44 0.38
C MET A 64 3.31 6.68 0.97
N VAL A 65 3.57 6.70 2.27
CA VAL A 65 4.22 7.83 2.94
C VAL A 65 5.63 8.02 2.41
N VAL A 66 6.42 6.95 2.36
CA VAL A 66 7.80 7.02 1.86
C VAL A 66 7.81 7.42 0.39
N GLY A 67 6.83 6.96 -0.37
CA GLY A 67 6.70 7.31 -1.78
C GLY A 67 6.25 8.74 -2.06
N GLY A 68 5.75 9.43 -1.04
CA GLY A 68 5.31 10.82 -1.20
C GLY A 68 3.94 10.99 -1.86
N VAL A 69 3.05 10.03 -1.66
CA VAL A 69 1.69 10.06 -2.20
C VAL A 69 0.95 11.28 -1.64
N ALA A 70 0.17 11.96 -2.48
CA ALA A 70 -0.51 13.20 -2.11
C ALA A 70 -1.87 12.95 -1.45
N GLN A 71 -2.60 11.92 -1.85
CA GLN A 71 -3.93 11.63 -1.33
C GLN A 71 -4.27 10.16 -1.52
N VAL A 72 -5.00 9.59 -0.56
CA VAL A 72 -5.32 8.16 -0.55
C VAL A 72 -6.81 7.94 -0.37
N TYR A 73 -7.37 6.99 -1.14
CA TYR A 73 -8.64 6.35 -0.86
C TYR A 73 -8.37 4.87 -0.61
N ALA A 74 -8.92 4.33 0.47
CA ALA A 74 -8.83 2.90 0.77
C ALA A 74 -10.24 2.31 0.85
N GLU A 75 -10.52 1.29 0.05
CA GLU A 75 -11.81 0.60 0.16
C GLU A 75 -11.95 0.00 1.56
N VAL A 76 -10.89 -0.66 2.04
CA VAL A 76 -10.77 -1.13 3.42
C VAL A 76 -9.51 -0.54 4.02
N LEU A 77 -9.67 0.19 5.11
CA LEU A 77 -8.56 0.84 5.80
C LEU A 77 -8.39 0.23 7.18
N SER A 78 -7.16 -0.15 7.52
CA SER A 78 -6.82 -0.62 8.86
C SER A 78 -6.56 0.57 9.79
N GLU A 79 -7.02 0.48 11.03
CA GLU A 79 -6.66 1.46 12.05
C GLU A 79 -5.15 1.54 12.25
N LYS A 80 -4.42 0.47 11.94
CA LYS A 80 -2.96 0.43 12.05
C LYS A 80 -2.27 1.35 11.03
N ALA A 81 -2.95 1.66 9.92
CA ALA A 81 -2.42 2.55 8.89
C ALA A 81 -2.60 4.03 9.23
N VAL A 82 -3.60 4.34 10.02
CA VAL A 82 -4.03 5.73 10.27
C VAL A 82 -2.92 6.60 10.86
N PRO A 83 -2.15 6.15 11.89
CA PRO A 83 -1.11 7.01 12.46
C PRO A 83 -0.06 7.46 11.44
N PHE A 84 0.32 6.58 10.52
CA PHE A 84 1.31 6.93 9.48
C PHE A 84 0.77 8.00 8.54
N LEU A 85 -0.48 7.84 8.10
CA LEU A 85 -1.11 8.79 7.18
C LEU A 85 -1.32 10.15 7.85
N LYS A 86 -1.80 10.16 9.10
CA LYS A 86 -2.03 11.40 9.85
C LYS A 86 -0.75 12.16 10.10
N LYS A 87 0.30 11.48 10.55
CA LYS A 87 1.57 12.12 10.86
C LYS A 87 2.21 12.72 9.60
N ALA A 88 2.05 12.06 8.47
CA ALA A 88 2.56 12.55 7.19
C ALA A 88 1.65 13.61 6.57
N GLN A 89 0.51 13.89 7.18
CA GLN A 89 -0.47 14.88 6.70
C GLN A 89 -1.00 14.54 5.30
N ILE A 90 -1.16 13.26 5.03
CA ILE A 90 -1.75 12.78 3.78
C ILE A 90 -3.27 12.69 3.96
N PRO A 91 -4.06 13.46 3.21
CA PRO A 91 -5.53 13.32 3.25
C PRO A 91 -5.94 11.90 2.84
N TYR A 92 -6.86 11.31 3.58
CA TYR A 92 -7.34 9.98 3.25
C TYR A 92 -8.85 9.87 3.49
N THR A 93 -9.49 9.03 2.69
CA THR A 93 -10.88 8.63 2.87
C THR A 93 -10.95 7.11 2.72
N TYR A 94 -12.06 6.52 3.15
CA TYR A 94 -12.20 5.07 3.10
C TYR A 94 -13.65 4.65 2.97
N GLY A 95 -13.84 3.41 2.52
CA GLY A 95 -15.14 2.77 2.52
C GLY A 95 -15.46 2.15 3.87
N THR A 96 -14.55 1.30 4.36
CA THR A 96 -14.71 0.60 5.64
C THR A 96 -13.43 0.70 6.46
N LEU A 97 -13.58 1.00 7.76
CA LEU A 97 -12.46 1.02 8.71
C LEU A 97 -12.50 -0.27 9.52
N VAL A 98 -11.36 -0.97 9.61
CA VAL A 98 -11.22 -2.21 10.38
C VAL A 98 -10.06 -2.09 11.35
N ASN A 99 -10.05 -2.96 12.39
CA ASN A 99 -8.98 -2.93 13.39
C ASN A 99 -7.63 -3.38 12.83
N ALA A 100 -7.64 -4.41 11.99
CA ALA A 100 -6.44 -4.95 11.37
C ALA A 100 -6.84 -5.68 10.09
N ILE A 101 -5.87 -5.83 9.18
CA ILE A 101 -6.09 -6.56 7.94
C ILE A 101 -5.88 -8.04 8.21
N GLU A 102 -6.85 -8.85 7.79
CA GLU A 102 -6.81 -10.31 7.93
C GLU A 102 -6.97 -10.95 6.55
N GLU A 103 -6.30 -12.06 6.36
CA GLU A 103 -6.45 -12.89 5.15
C GLU A 103 -6.77 -14.32 5.57
N GLY A 104 -7.89 -14.85 5.08
CA GLY A 104 -8.28 -16.23 5.33
C GLY A 104 -8.43 -16.54 6.82
N THR A 105 -7.54 -17.37 7.34
CA THR A 105 -7.63 -17.89 8.70
C THR A 105 -6.83 -17.12 9.74
N GLY A 106 -6.23 -15.97 9.38
CA GLY A 106 -5.42 -15.25 10.33
C GLY A 106 -5.05 -13.87 9.88
N ARG A 107 -4.20 -13.21 10.66
CA ARG A 107 -3.70 -11.90 10.31
C ARG A 107 -2.89 -11.93 9.03
N CYS A 108 -3.03 -10.88 8.25
CA CYS A 108 -2.16 -10.65 7.11
C CYS A 108 -0.69 -10.66 7.59
N PRO A 109 0.21 -11.46 6.97
CA PRO A 109 1.61 -11.52 7.40
C PRO A 109 2.30 -10.16 7.43
N LEU A 110 1.89 -9.24 6.55
CA LEU A 110 2.49 -7.91 6.48
C LEU A 110 2.22 -7.06 7.72
N GLU A 111 1.08 -7.27 8.38
CA GLU A 111 0.79 -6.60 9.65
C GLU A 111 1.78 -7.06 10.73
N ALA A 112 2.09 -8.36 10.79
CA ALA A 112 3.05 -8.89 11.74
C ALA A 112 4.47 -8.40 11.44
N ILE A 113 4.85 -8.36 10.18
CA ILE A 113 6.18 -7.92 9.75
C ILE A 113 6.42 -6.46 10.11
N THR A 114 5.42 -5.61 9.92
CA THR A 114 5.56 -4.16 10.16
C THR A 114 5.20 -3.74 11.58
N ALA A 115 4.64 -4.66 12.39
CA ALA A 115 4.19 -4.34 13.75
C ALA A 115 5.24 -3.63 14.60
N PRO A 116 6.52 -4.05 14.62
CA PRO A 116 7.52 -3.37 15.45
C PRO A 116 7.96 -2.00 14.94
N ALA A 117 7.62 -1.64 13.71
CA ALA A 117 8.05 -0.37 13.15
C ALA A 117 7.28 0.80 13.77
N SER A 118 8.00 1.84 14.19
CA SER A 118 7.38 3.07 14.69
C SER A 118 7.37 4.19 13.65
N THR A 119 8.10 4.04 12.56
CA THR A 119 8.10 5.01 11.47
C THR A 119 7.84 4.31 10.13
N PRO A 120 7.31 5.06 9.13
CA PRO A 120 7.12 4.49 7.80
C PRO A 120 8.42 3.96 7.19
N LYS A 121 9.53 4.68 7.38
CA LYS A 121 10.83 4.25 6.86
C LYS A 121 11.24 2.89 7.44
N GLN A 122 11.09 2.71 8.75
CA GLN A 122 11.39 1.42 9.40
C GLN A 122 10.53 0.31 8.84
N ALA A 123 9.22 0.58 8.65
CA ALA A 123 8.32 -0.41 8.09
C ALA A 123 8.72 -0.82 6.68
N VAL A 124 9.10 0.15 5.84
CA VAL A 124 9.55 -0.13 4.47
C VAL A 124 10.83 -0.96 4.46
N GLU A 125 11.76 -0.67 5.35
CA GLU A 125 12.99 -1.46 5.48
C GLU A 125 12.69 -2.92 5.83
N LEU A 126 11.75 -3.13 6.76
CA LEU A 126 11.32 -4.48 7.14
C LEU A 126 10.66 -5.21 5.97
N LEU A 127 9.83 -4.50 5.20
CA LEU A 127 9.16 -5.07 4.03
C LEU A 127 10.18 -5.47 2.96
N PHE A 128 11.11 -4.60 2.65
CA PHE A 128 12.13 -4.89 1.65
C PHE A 128 12.99 -6.09 2.07
N ALA A 129 13.36 -6.17 3.35
CA ALA A 129 14.09 -7.31 3.87
C ALA A 129 13.30 -8.61 3.73
N HIS A 130 12.01 -8.57 4.05
CA HIS A 130 11.12 -9.71 3.92
C HIS A 130 11.04 -10.19 2.47
N PHE A 131 10.84 -9.27 1.53
CA PHE A 131 10.73 -9.62 0.12
C PHE A 131 12.03 -10.18 -0.45
N ARG A 132 13.18 -9.64 0.01
CA ARG A 132 14.48 -10.19 -0.38
C ARG A 132 14.66 -11.63 0.12
N GLN A 133 14.23 -11.91 1.34
CA GLN A 133 14.29 -13.26 1.90
C GLN A 133 13.41 -14.23 1.12
N MET A 134 12.22 -13.80 0.73
CA MET A 134 11.33 -14.61 -0.10
C MET A 134 11.95 -14.93 -1.45
N GLN A 135 12.58 -13.96 -2.09
CA GLN A 135 13.28 -14.17 -3.36
C GLN A 135 14.43 -15.15 -3.21
N ALA A 136 15.23 -15.01 -2.16
CA ALA A 136 16.35 -15.91 -1.88
C ALA A 136 15.87 -17.35 -1.70
N ARG A 137 14.76 -17.54 -0.97
CA ARG A 137 14.17 -18.87 -0.80
C ARG A 137 13.71 -19.48 -2.11
N ARG A 138 13.14 -18.68 -3.02
CA ARG A 138 12.73 -19.15 -4.34
C ARG A 138 13.94 -19.61 -5.16
N HIS A 139 15.04 -18.88 -5.09
CA HIS A 139 16.26 -19.24 -5.81
C HIS A 139 16.92 -20.51 -5.27
N LEU A 140 16.72 -20.78 -3.97
CA LEU A 140 17.28 -21.98 -3.33
C LEU A 140 16.36 -23.20 -3.46
N ALA A 141 15.10 -22.99 -3.83
CA ALA A 141 14.16 -24.10 -4.02
C ALA A 141 14.53 -24.90 -5.27
N PRO A 142 14.54 -26.23 -5.20
CA PRO A 142 14.82 -27.05 -6.38
C PRO A 142 13.73 -26.98 -7.42
#